data_6f6641d13e169b2f59c6b15a139451d9
#
_entry.id   6f6641d13e169b2f59c6b15a139451d9
#
_cell.length_a   1.000
_cell.length_b   1.000
_cell.length_c   1.000
_cell.angle_alpha   90.00
_cell.angle_beta   90.00
_cell.angle_gamma   90.00
#
_symmetry.space_group_name_H-M   'P 1'
#
loop_
_entity.id
_entity.type
_entity.pdbx_description
1 polymer ?
#
loop_
_entity_poly.entity_id
_entity_poly.type
_entity_poly.pdbx_seq_one_letter_code
_entity_poly.pdbx_strand_id
1 'polypeptide(L)'
;MKQVLFLLMSNLLVFGFAQPKLVNANKEVELPFKAGEWFKFRIHYGFFNASYATLELTKDTLNGTPVLHAKGYGTTTGLLSWFFKVEDHYDTYFDEKKIIPYWFIRDIYEGGYTKNLEINFDHHQNLAHVNNLKNKKQQTYKIADSAQDLISAFYFLRAFYPSKKLLPNDTFSINMFFDYENYIFKMKFLGKEKINTRFGKIQCMKFRPYVQSGRVFREQESVTLWITDDGNKIPIRLQADLAIGSIKVDLEEFKNLVAPFVIQFN
;
A
#
# COMPACT_ATOMS: atom_id res chain seq x y z
N MET A 1 7.44 31.79 -46.97
CA MET A 1 6.46 30.97 -46.20
C MET A 1 7.10 30.04 -45.18
N LYS A 2 8.23 30.37 -44.55
CA LYS A 2 8.89 29.54 -43.52
C LYS A 2 9.17 30.28 -42.21
N GLN A 3 8.66 31.51 -42.03
CA GLN A 3 8.89 32.31 -40.81
C GLN A 3 7.63 32.64 -39.99
N VAL A 4 6.45 32.18 -40.38
CA VAL A 4 5.18 32.42 -39.67
C VAL A 4 4.80 31.23 -38.75
N LEU A 5 5.51 30.09 -38.83
CA LEU A 5 5.20 28.91 -38.03
C LEU A 5 5.98 28.85 -36.70
N PHE A 6 6.85 29.82 -36.41
CA PHE A 6 7.68 29.82 -35.18
C PHE A 6 7.16 30.74 -34.07
N LEU A 7 6.08 31.48 -34.30
CA LEU A 7 5.51 32.43 -33.33
C LEU A 7 4.20 31.99 -32.69
N LEU A 8 3.75 30.74 -32.95
CA LEU A 8 2.53 30.15 -32.36
C LEU A 8 2.79 29.05 -31.33
N MET A 9 4.06 28.76 -30.98
CA MET A 9 4.41 27.75 -29.97
C MET A 9 4.92 28.33 -28.65
N SER A 10 4.81 29.63 -28.38
CA SER A 10 5.32 30.23 -27.14
C SER A 10 4.27 30.54 -26.08
N ASN A 11 3.04 30.03 -26.22
CA ASN A 11 2.01 30.07 -25.16
C ASN A 11 1.59 28.67 -24.71
N LEU A 12 2.55 27.81 -24.41
CA LEU A 12 2.28 26.65 -23.59
C LEU A 12 2.11 27.15 -22.14
N LEU A 13 0.84 27.32 -21.77
CA LEU A 13 0.38 27.44 -20.39
C LEU A 13 1.20 26.49 -19.52
N VAL A 14 2.04 27.05 -18.66
CA VAL A 14 2.63 26.38 -17.53
C VAL A 14 1.46 26.05 -16.59
N PHE A 15 0.76 24.96 -16.86
CA PHE A 15 -0.03 24.32 -15.84
C PHE A 15 0.98 23.88 -14.77
N GLY A 16 1.04 24.65 -13.71
CA GLY A 16 1.77 24.31 -12.53
C GLY A 16 1.18 23.00 -11.97
N PHE A 17 1.73 21.87 -12.39
CA PHE A 17 1.49 20.61 -11.71
C PHE A 17 1.99 20.80 -10.28
N ALA A 18 1.05 20.89 -9.33
CA ALA A 18 1.40 20.90 -7.92
C ALA A 18 2.32 19.70 -7.66
N GLN A 19 3.55 19.97 -7.25
CA GLN A 19 4.52 18.93 -6.91
C GLN A 19 3.91 18.08 -5.81
N PRO A 20 3.89 16.75 -5.94
CA PRO A 20 3.39 15.89 -4.90
C PRO A 20 4.21 16.11 -3.63
N LYS A 21 3.54 16.39 -2.50
CA LYS A 21 4.20 16.53 -1.20
C LYS A 21 4.75 15.17 -0.78
N LEU A 22 6.06 15.08 -0.65
CA LEU A 22 6.68 13.92 0.01
C LEU A 22 6.24 13.89 1.48
N VAL A 23 5.80 12.74 1.93
CA VAL A 23 5.42 12.54 3.33
C VAL A 23 6.70 12.48 4.16
N ASN A 24 6.82 13.37 5.15
CA ASN A 24 8.01 13.49 5.98
C ASN A 24 7.83 12.71 7.30
N ALA A 25 8.72 11.77 7.58
CA ALA A 25 8.72 10.92 8.77
C ALA A 25 9.27 11.61 10.06
N ASN A 26 9.76 12.84 9.98
CA ASN A 26 10.44 13.49 11.12
C ASN A 26 9.52 14.13 12.15
N LYS A 27 8.19 13.90 12.10
CA LYS A 27 7.24 14.45 13.06
C LYS A 27 6.86 13.37 14.07
N GLU A 28 6.98 13.68 15.36
CA GLU A 28 6.37 12.85 16.41
C GLU A 28 4.84 12.79 16.17
N VAL A 29 4.32 11.62 15.83
CA VAL A 29 2.92 11.39 15.52
C VAL A 29 2.40 10.28 16.42
N GLU A 30 1.25 10.49 17.03
CA GLU A 30 0.50 9.41 17.66
C GLU A 30 0.12 8.39 16.58
N LEU A 31 0.62 7.16 16.71
CA LEU A 31 0.43 6.12 15.68
C LEU A 31 -1.02 5.65 15.65
N PRO A 32 -1.63 5.52 14.46
CA PRO A 32 -3.00 5.01 14.29
C PRO A 32 -3.09 3.48 14.38
N PHE A 33 -2.07 2.84 14.95
CA PHE A 33 -1.98 1.39 15.14
C PHE A 33 -1.09 1.05 16.33
N LYS A 34 -1.22 -0.18 16.82
CA LYS A 34 -0.39 -0.72 17.90
C LYS A 34 -0.16 -2.21 17.68
N ALA A 35 0.85 -2.77 18.31
CA ALA A 35 1.09 -4.22 18.30
C ALA A 35 -0.15 -4.98 18.83
N GLY A 36 -0.42 -6.13 18.21
CA GLY A 36 -1.63 -6.92 18.39
C GLY A 36 -2.74 -6.56 17.39
N GLU A 37 -2.59 -5.50 16.59
CA GLU A 37 -3.54 -5.21 15.53
C GLU A 37 -3.56 -6.34 14.50
N TRP A 38 -4.77 -6.74 14.09
CA TRP A 38 -4.96 -7.80 13.12
C TRP A 38 -6.14 -7.50 12.21
N PHE A 39 -5.96 -7.76 10.91
CA PHE A 39 -6.97 -7.59 9.87
C PHE A 39 -7.15 -8.87 9.07
N LYS A 40 -8.38 -9.10 8.60
CA LYS A 40 -8.70 -10.05 7.55
C LYS A 40 -9.48 -9.36 6.45
N PHE A 41 -9.02 -9.53 5.23
CA PHE A 41 -9.63 -9.00 4.02
C PHE A 41 -10.17 -10.13 3.16
N ARG A 42 -11.35 -9.91 2.58
CA ARG A 42 -11.94 -10.79 1.59
C ARG A 42 -11.71 -10.22 0.20
N ILE A 43 -11.16 -11.03 -0.69
CA ILE A 43 -10.93 -10.68 -2.09
C ILE A 43 -11.98 -11.40 -2.92
N HIS A 44 -12.77 -10.64 -3.68
CA HIS A 44 -13.89 -11.22 -4.43
C HIS A 44 -14.14 -10.51 -5.76
N TYR A 45 -14.75 -11.22 -6.69
CA TYR A 45 -15.28 -10.72 -7.96
C TYR A 45 -16.78 -10.95 -7.99
N GLY A 46 -17.57 -9.87 -7.94
CA GLY A 46 -19.02 -9.98 -7.77
C GLY A 46 -19.37 -10.80 -6.52
N PHE A 47 -20.09 -11.90 -6.72
CA PHE A 47 -20.50 -12.83 -5.64
C PHE A 47 -19.45 -13.90 -5.32
N PHE A 48 -18.44 -14.08 -6.17
CA PHE A 48 -17.45 -15.15 -6.03
C PHE A 48 -16.32 -14.74 -5.11
N ASN A 49 -16.20 -15.42 -3.97
CA ASN A 49 -15.02 -15.30 -3.11
C ASN A 49 -13.83 -15.96 -3.79
N ALA A 50 -12.77 -15.18 -3.99
CA ALA A 50 -11.56 -15.65 -4.63
C ALA A 50 -10.49 -16.04 -3.59
N SER A 51 -10.31 -15.21 -2.57
CA SER A 51 -9.17 -15.29 -1.67
C SER A 51 -9.45 -14.57 -0.36
N TYR A 52 -8.64 -14.88 0.66
CA TYR A 52 -8.51 -14.08 1.87
C TYR A 52 -7.07 -13.66 2.07
N ALA A 53 -6.90 -12.47 2.63
CA ALA A 53 -5.61 -12.00 3.11
C ALA A 53 -5.72 -11.58 4.56
N THR A 54 -4.68 -11.86 5.36
CA THR A 54 -4.56 -11.37 6.74
C THR A 54 -3.33 -10.50 6.87
N LEU A 55 -3.38 -9.56 7.82
CA LEU A 55 -2.25 -8.73 8.20
C LEU A 55 -2.23 -8.64 9.73
N GLU A 56 -1.12 -9.00 10.33
CA GLU A 56 -0.90 -9.00 11.77
C GLU A 56 0.31 -8.14 12.11
N LEU A 57 0.21 -7.33 13.17
CA LEU A 57 1.29 -6.49 13.67
C LEU A 57 1.69 -6.93 15.08
N THR A 58 2.97 -7.28 15.27
CA THR A 58 3.53 -7.68 16.57
C THR A 58 4.75 -6.84 16.92
N LYS A 59 5.16 -6.86 18.21
CA LYS A 59 6.50 -6.40 18.61
C LYS A 59 7.48 -7.53 18.42
N ASP A 60 8.69 -7.19 18.01
CA ASP A 60 9.79 -8.12 17.85
C ASP A 60 11.13 -7.44 18.12
N THR A 61 12.22 -8.18 18.00
CA THR A 61 13.59 -7.69 18.14
C THR A 61 14.42 -8.20 16.97
N LEU A 62 14.97 -7.26 16.20
CA LEU A 62 15.87 -7.56 15.09
C LEU A 62 17.29 -7.15 15.48
N ASN A 63 18.21 -8.12 15.61
CA ASN A 63 19.60 -7.91 16.00
C ASN A 63 19.75 -7.03 17.27
N GLY A 64 18.90 -7.27 18.29
CA GLY A 64 18.90 -6.51 19.55
C GLY A 64 18.16 -5.17 19.50
N THR A 65 17.65 -4.75 18.35
CA THR A 65 16.88 -3.51 18.18
C THR A 65 15.38 -3.82 18.25
N PRO A 66 14.59 -3.14 19.11
CA PRO A 66 13.13 -3.25 19.11
C PRO A 66 12.54 -2.79 17.78
N VAL A 67 11.65 -3.57 17.23
CA VAL A 67 10.98 -3.32 15.94
C VAL A 67 9.50 -3.69 16.01
N LEU A 68 8.72 -3.19 15.06
CA LEU A 68 7.43 -3.76 14.72
C LEU A 68 7.62 -4.79 13.60
N HIS A 69 6.96 -5.93 13.75
CA HIS A 69 6.93 -7.00 12.77
C HIS A 69 5.51 -7.15 12.23
N ALA A 70 5.31 -6.88 10.95
CA ALA A 70 4.04 -7.07 10.27
C ALA A 70 4.11 -8.29 9.35
N LYS A 71 3.12 -9.19 9.51
CA LYS A 71 2.98 -10.45 8.78
C LYS A 71 1.75 -10.38 7.88
N GLY A 72 1.97 -10.46 6.59
CA GLY A 72 0.92 -10.59 5.57
C GLY A 72 0.82 -12.03 5.08
N TYR A 73 -0.39 -12.56 5.02
CA TYR A 73 -0.65 -13.88 4.45
C TYR A 73 -1.84 -13.81 3.51
N GLY A 74 -1.69 -14.35 2.30
CA GLY A 74 -2.74 -14.42 1.28
C GLY A 74 -2.94 -15.84 0.77
N THR A 75 -4.21 -16.27 0.63
CA THR A 75 -4.52 -17.61 0.11
C THR A 75 -5.82 -17.63 -0.66
N THR A 76 -5.84 -18.38 -1.76
CA THR A 76 -7.09 -18.70 -2.48
C THR A 76 -7.93 -19.71 -1.72
N THR A 77 -9.24 -19.61 -1.90
CA THR A 77 -10.21 -20.49 -1.21
C THR A 77 -11.21 -21.14 -2.16
N GLY A 78 -11.86 -22.19 -1.68
CA GLY A 78 -12.94 -22.88 -2.40
C GLY A 78 -12.49 -23.47 -3.74
N LEU A 79 -13.37 -23.44 -4.73
CA LEU A 79 -13.11 -24.02 -6.05
C LEU A 79 -11.93 -23.35 -6.76
N LEU A 80 -11.67 -22.08 -6.51
CA LEU A 80 -10.57 -21.38 -7.18
C LEU A 80 -9.21 -21.97 -6.81
N SER A 81 -9.03 -22.46 -5.58
CA SER A 81 -7.79 -23.08 -5.14
C SER A 81 -7.42 -24.35 -5.91
N TRP A 82 -8.40 -25.01 -6.55
CA TRP A 82 -8.16 -26.20 -7.39
C TRP A 82 -7.58 -25.84 -8.76
N PHE A 83 -7.92 -24.66 -9.27
CA PHE A 83 -7.47 -24.20 -10.60
C PHE A 83 -6.28 -23.26 -10.52
N PHE A 84 -6.22 -22.45 -9.47
CA PHE A 84 -5.17 -21.46 -9.27
C PHE A 84 -4.88 -21.28 -7.78
N LYS A 85 -3.98 -22.11 -7.26
CA LYS A 85 -3.56 -22.01 -5.84
C LYS A 85 -2.67 -20.79 -5.67
N VAL A 86 -3.02 -19.95 -4.70
CA VAL A 86 -2.18 -18.87 -4.18
C VAL A 86 -1.86 -19.16 -2.72
N GLU A 87 -0.62 -18.97 -2.32
CA GLU A 87 -0.14 -19.06 -0.96
C GLU A 87 1.04 -18.10 -0.81
N ASP A 88 0.75 -16.90 -0.31
CA ASP A 88 1.70 -15.79 -0.28
C ASP A 88 1.99 -15.38 1.16
N HIS A 89 3.26 -15.27 1.51
CA HIS A 89 3.76 -14.79 2.78
C HIS A 89 4.60 -13.54 2.56
N TYR A 90 4.32 -12.53 3.36
CA TYR A 90 5.05 -11.27 3.39
C TYR A 90 5.35 -10.93 4.83
N ASP A 91 6.62 -10.68 5.15
CA ASP A 91 7.03 -10.20 6.46
C ASP A 91 7.83 -8.91 6.31
N THR A 92 7.58 -7.94 7.18
CA THR A 92 8.40 -6.74 7.28
C THR A 92 8.71 -6.41 8.72
N TYR A 93 9.97 -6.08 8.99
CA TYR A 93 10.48 -5.61 10.26
C TYR A 93 10.88 -4.16 10.09
N PHE A 94 10.24 -3.25 10.82
CA PHE A 94 10.42 -1.83 10.64
C PHE A 94 10.54 -1.06 11.96
N ASP A 95 11.13 0.13 11.89
CA ASP A 95 11.29 1.03 13.03
C ASP A 95 9.94 1.45 13.62
N GLU A 96 9.81 1.38 14.96
CA GLU A 96 8.55 1.71 15.65
C GLU A 96 8.14 3.18 15.51
N LYS A 97 9.08 4.10 15.28
CA LYS A 97 8.84 5.56 15.25
C LYS A 97 8.87 6.13 13.84
N LYS A 98 9.90 5.76 13.07
CA LYS A 98 10.11 6.26 11.70
C LYS A 98 9.30 5.49 10.67
N ILE A 99 8.85 4.27 11.02
CA ILE A 99 8.14 3.36 10.13
C ILE A 99 8.92 3.12 8.82
N ILE A 100 10.22 2.93 8.93
CA ILE A 100 11.10 2.56 7.80
C ILE A 100 11.51 1.09 7.93
N PRO A 101 11.48 0.31 6.85
CA PRO A 101 11.79 -1.12 6.91
C PRO A 101 13.29 -1.35 7.11
N TYR A 102 13.61 -2.39 7.91
CA TYR A 102 14.96 -2.93 8.04
C TYR A 102 15.11 -4.24 7.29
N TRP A 103 14.08 -5.08 7.33
CA TRP A 103 14.09 -6.38 6.68
C TRP A 103 12.71 -6.71 6.13
N PHE A 104 12.67 -7.13 4.87
CA PHE A 104 11.45 -7.55 4.18
C PHE A 104 11.66 -8.93 3.57
N ILE A 105 10.68 -9.80 3.75
CA ILE A 105 10.64 -11.15 3.19
C ILE A 105 9.42 -11.27 2.30
N ARG A 106 9.62 -11.85 1.13
CA ARG A 106 8.54 -12.19 0.19
C ARG A 106 8.69 -13.63 -0.24
N ASP A 107 7.81 -14.49 0.23
CA ASP A 107 7.73 -15.89 -0.16
C ASP A 107 6.34 -16.17 -0.74
N ILE A 108 6.25 -16.36 -2.05
CA ILE A 108 4.99 -16.47 -2.76
C ILE A 108 4.92 -17.69 -3.65
N TYR A 109 3.70 -18.24 -3.73
CA TYR A 109 3.29 -19.28 -4.66
C TYR A 109 1.98 -18.89 -5.34
N GLU A 110 2.02 -18.62 -6.64
CA GLU A 110 0.89 -18.17 -7.44
C GLU A 110 0.74 -19.05 -8.69
N GLY A 111 -0.14 -20.08 -8.64
CA GLY A 111 -0.41 -20.95 -9.79
C GLY A 111 0.81 -21.63 -10.39
N GLY A 112 1.81 -22.01 -9.58
CA GLY A 112 3.08 -22.57 -10.02
C GLY A 112 4.24 -21.57 -10.16
N TYR A 113 3.94 -20.27 -10.22
CA TYR A 113 4.97 -19.23 -10.09
C TYR A 113 5.40 -19.12 -8.65
N THR A 114 6.71 -19.07 -8.41
CA THR A 114 7.26 -18.90 -7.06
C THR A 114 8.33 -17.82 -7.04
N LYS A 115 8.37 -17.06 -5.96
CA LYS A 115 9.41 -16.07 -5.69
C LYS A 115 9.73 -16.11 -4.19
N ASN A 116 11.01 -16.18 -3.84
CA ASN A 116 11.46 -16.14 -2.45
C ASN A 116 12.62 -15.16 -2.34
N LEU A 117 12.34 -13.99 -1.74
CA LEU A 117 13.26 -12.86 -1.61
C LEU A 117 13.36 -12.42 -0.15
N GLU A 118 14.57 -12.10 0.25
CA GLU A 118 14.88 -11.33 1.45
C GLU A 118 15.54 -10.02 1.04
N ILE A 119 15.11 -8.91 1.64
CA ILE A 119 15.65 -7.58 1.37
C ILE A 119 16.04 -6.95 2.68
N ASN A 120 17.33 -6.68 2.87
CA ASN A 120 17.84 -5.90 4.00
C ASN A 120 18.06 -4.46 3.53
N PHE A 121 17.45 -3.50 4.25
CA PHE A 121 17.50 -2.08 3.96
C PHE A 121 18.57 -1.40 4.83
N ASP A 122 19.55 -0.79 4.21
CA ASP A 122 20.49 0.13 4.86
C ASP A 122 20.09 1.57 4.49
N HIS A 123 19.32 2.20 5.35
CA HIS A 123 18.89 3.58 5.15
C HIS A 123 19.99 4.62 5.42
N HIS A 124 21.11 4.25 6.04
CA HIS A 124 22.25 5.15 6.22
C HIS A 124 23.05 5.29 4.93
N GLN A 125 23.18 4.20 4.17
CA GLN A 125 23.87 4.18 2.90
C GLN A 125 22.93 4.30 1.70
N ASN A 126 21.63 4.29 1.92
CA ASN A 126 20.58 4.22 0.89
C ASN A 126 20.79 3.01 -0.04
N LEU A 127 20.94 1.83 0.57
CA LEU A 127 21.13 0.56 -0.12
C LEU A 127 20.06 -0.46 0.29
N ALA A 128 19.68 -1.32 -0.67
CA ALA A 128 18.91 -2.53 -0.44
C ALA A 128 19.74 -3.74 -0.87
N HIS A 129 20.01 -4.64 0.08
CA HIS A 129 20.69 -5.90 -0.17
C HIS A 129 19.65 -6.98 -0.40
N VAL A 130 19.50 -7.41 -1.64
CA VAL A 130 18.49 -8.40 -2.05
C VAL A 130 19.14 -9.76 -2.17
N ASN A 131 18.60 -10.72 -1.41
CA ASN A 131 18.94 -12.13 -1.48
C ASN A 131 17.78 -12.90 -2.11
N ASN A 132 17.97 -13.40 -3.33
CA ASN A 132 16.99 -14.26 -3.98
C ASN A 132 17.31 -15.72 -3.63
N LEU A 133 16.56 -16.27 -2.68
CA LEU A 133 16.79 -17.62 -2.16
C LEU A 133 16.51 -18.71 -3.19
N LYS A 134 15.59 -18.48 -4.12
CA LYS A 134 15.25 -19.46 -5.16
C LYS A 134 16.42 -19.74 -6.12
N ASN A 135 17.11 -18.68 -6.55
CA ASN A 135 18.24 -18.82 -7.50
C ASN A 135 19.60 -18.56 -6.86
N LYS A 136 19.68 -18.39 -5.53
CA LYS A 136 20.88 -18.16 -4.73
C LYS A 136 21.69 -16.94 -5.22
N LYS A 137 20.98 -15.89 -5.68
CA LYS A 137 21.61 -14.67 -6.22
C LYS A 137 21.48 -13.53 -5.22
N GLN A 138 22.60 -12.88 -4.92
CA GLN A 138 22.65 -11.67 -4.10
C GLN A 138 23.00 -10.47 -4.96
N GLN A 139 22.28 -9.36 -4.72
CA GLN A 139 22.50 -8.10 -5.44
C GLN A 139 22.23 -6.92 -4.52
N THR A 140 22.97 -5.84 -4.71
CA THR A 140 22.78 -4.59 -3.97
C THR A 140 22.28 -3.52 -4.92
N TYR A 141 21.27 -2.77 -4.46
CA TYR A 141 20.63 -1.70 -5.21
C TYR A 141 20.70 -0.40 -4.43
N LYS A 142 20.90 0.72 -5.12
CA LYS A 142 20.68 2.03 -4.53
C LYS A 142 19.17 2.24 -4.37
N ILE A 143 18.76 2.71 -3.20
CA ILE A 143 17.36 3.05 -2.91
C ILE A 143 17.20 4.55 -2.67
N ALA A 144 15.98 5.04 -2.87
CA ALA A 144 15.63 6.40 -2.51
C ALA A 144 15.61 6.56 -0.99
N ASP A 145 15.75 7.81 -0.50
CA ASP A 145 15.64 8.11 0.92
C ASP A 145 14.30 7.63 1.49
N SER A 146 14.34 7.02 2.68
CA SER A 146 13.17 6.49 3.39
C SER A 146 12.31 5.54 2.55
N ALA A 147 12.92 4.78 1.62
CA ALA A 147 12.23 3.84 0.76
C ALA A 147 11.47 2.79 1.58
N GLN A 148 10.23 2.55 1.22
CA GLN A 148 9.34 1.59 1.85
C GLN A 148 9.27 0.29 1.06
N ASP A 149 9.06 -0.83 1.74
CA ASP A 149 8.56 -2.06 1.10
C ASP A 149 7.02 -2.03 0.98
N LEU A 150 6.44 -3.12 0.47
CA LEU A 150 4.99 -3.22 0.25
C LEU A 150 4.17 -3.10 1.55
N ILE A 151 4.62 -3.72 2.64
CA ILE A 151 3.88 -3.77 3.91
C ILE A 151 4.19 -2.55 4.78
N SER A 152 5.45 -2.14 4.86
CA SER A 152 5.83 -0.93 5.61
C SER A 152 5.17 0.33 5.02
N ALA A 153 4.99 0.40 3.70
CA ALA A 153 4.27 1.47 3.02
C ALA A 153 2.83 1.65 3.54
N PHE A 154 2.14 0.55 3.83
CA PHE A 154 0.80 0.58 4.42
C PHE A 154 0.79 1.27 5.79
N TYR A 155 1.71 0.90 6.68
CA TYR A 155 1.82 1.51 8.02
C TYR A 155 2.34 2.94 7.95
N PHE A 156 3.32 3.22 7.09
CA PHE A 156 3.86 4.55 6.86
C PHE A 156 2.78 5.54 6.40
N LEU A 157 1.97 5.15 5.43
CA LEU A 157 0.87 5.98 4.95
C LEU A 157 -0.16 6.23 6.05
N ARG A 158 -0.51 5.24 6.86
CA ARG A 158 -1.43 5.41 7.99
C ARG A 158 -0.88 6.39 9.03
N ALA A 159 0.43 6.31 9.34
CA ALA A 159 1.08 7.16 10.33
C ALA A 159 1.23 8.61 9.86
N PHE A 160 1.78 8.80 8.69
CA PHE A 160 2.27 10.11 8.25
C PHE A 160 1.36 10.84 7.25
N TYR A 161 0.33 10.18 6.79
CA TYR A 161 -0.64 10.78 5.92
C TYR A 161 -1.43 11.91 6.63
N PRO A 162 -1.45 13.14 6.10
CA PRO A 162 -2.11 14.25 6.74
C PRO A 162 -3.64 14.14 6.60
N SER A 163 -4.32 13.59 7.62
CA SER A 163 -5.78 13.46 7.63
C SER A 163 -6.52 14.79 7.87
N LYS A 164 -5.83 15.77 8.45
CA LYS A 164 -6.42 17.09 8.73
C LYS A 164 -6.11 18.06 7.59
N LYS A 165 -7.14 18.63 6.95
CA LYS A 165 -7.09 19.64 5.89
C LYS A 165 -6.77 19.12 4.47
N LEU A 166 -7.20 17.92 4.11
CA LEU A 166 -7.14 17.50 2.72
C LEU A 166 -8.23 18.15 1.88
N LEU A 167 -7.83 18.65 0.75
CA LEU A 167 -8.73 19.12 -0.30
C LEU A 167 -8.80 18.08 -1.43
N PRO A 168 -9.95 17.93 -2.09
CA PRO A 168 -10.03 17.10 -3.28
C PRO A 168 -8.95 17.47 -4.30
N ASN A 169 -8.31 16.44 -4.85
CA ASN A 169 -7.14 16.50 -5.74
C ASN A 169 -5.77 16.68 -5.07
N ASP A 170 -5.68 16.81 -3.75
CA ASP A 170 -4.39 16.71 -3.06
C ASP A 170 -3.73 15.37 -3.38
N THR A 171 -2.44 15.41 -3.63
CA THR A 171 -1.62 14.23 -3.92
C THR A 171 -0.51 14.07 -2.91
N PHE A 172 -0.21 12.80 -2.57
CA PHE A 172 0.97 12.44 -1.76
C PHE A 172 1.77 11.40 -2.50
N SER A 173 3.04 11.33 -2.15
CA SER A 173 3.91 10.29 -2.66
C SER A 173 4.84 9.78 -1.58
N ILE A 174 5.22 8.52 -1.71
CA ILE A 174 6.26 7.87 -0.93
C ILE A 174 7.22 7.17 -1.87
N ASN A 175 8.48 7.09 -1.46
CA ASN A 175 9.47 6.28 -2.15
C ASN A 175 9.26 4.81 -1.76
N MET A 176 9.32 3.93 -2.73
CA MET A 176 9.24 2.48 -2.52
C MET A 176 10.36 1.77 -3.25
N PHE A 177 10.78 0.63 -2.70
CA PHE A 177 11.63 -0.32 -3.36
C PHE A 177 10.93 -1.67 -3.41
N PHE A 178 10.62 -2.15 -4.62
CA PHE A 178 9.91 -3.39 -4.84
C PHE A 178 10.34 -4.02 -6.17
N ASP A 179 10.44 -5.34 -6.23
CA ASP A 179 10.84 -6.09 -7.42
C ASP A 179 12.14 -5.56 -8.07
N TYR A 180 13.15 -5.24 -7.22
CA TYR A 180 14.48 -4.75 -7.63
C TYR A 180 14.51 -3.31 -8.17
N GLU A 181 13.42 -2.57 -8.06
CA GLU A 181 13.28 -1.22 -8.62
C GLU A 181 12.81 -0.20 -7.59
N ASN A 182 13.31 1.03 -7.73
CA ASN A 182 12.75 2.18 -7.04
C ASN A 182 11.57 2.71 -7.83
N TYR A 183 10.50 3.08 -7.15
CA TYR A 183 9.41 3.82 -7.76
C TYR A 183 8.73 4.75 -6.75
N ILE A 184 8.07 5.77 -7.26
CA ILE A 184 7.31 6.71 -6.45
C ILE A 184 5.85 6.25 -6.47
N PHE A 185 5.37 5.76 -5.33
CA PHE A 185 3.96 5.48 -5.16
C PHE A 185 3.21 6.78 -4.86
N LYS A 186 2.16 7.06 -5.62
CA LYS A 186 1.35 8.28 -5.48
C LYS A 186 -0.08 7.92 -5.14
N MET A 187 -0.70 8.72 -4.27
CA MET A 187 -2.14 8.68 -3.99
C MET A 187 -2.77 10.05 -4.16
N LYS A 188 -3.94 10.09 -4.77
CA LYS A 188 -4.77 11.29 -4.92
C LYS A 188 -5.99 11.18 -4.02
N PHE A 189 -6.26 12.21 -3.24
CA PHE A 189 -7.48 12.31 -2.46
C PHE A 189 -8.63 12.77 -3.35
N LEU A 190 -9.73 12.02 -3.34
CA LEU A 190 -10.92 12.30 -4.15
C LEU A 190 -12.05 12.96 -3.35
N GLY A 191 -11.98 12.94 -2.02
CA GLY A 191 -13.02 13.43 -1.14
C GLY A 191 -13.42 12.43 -0.07
N LYS A 192 -14.51 12.71 0.61
CA LYS A 192 -15.08 11.84 1.65
C LYS A 192 -16.45 11.33 1.21
N GLU A 193 -16.72 10.06 1.51
CA GLU A 193 -18.05 9.49 1.25
C GLU A 193 -18.38 8.40 2.28
N LYS A 194 -19.68 8.11 2.43
CA LYS A 194 -20.17 7.01 3.25
C LYS A 194 -20.34 5.77 2.38
N ILE A 195 -19.75 4.66 2.77
CA ILE A 195 -19.93 3.39 2.07
C ILE A 195 -20.62 2.35 2.95
N ASN A 196 -21.41 1.49 2.33
CA ASN A 196 -22.02 0.35 3.00
C ASN A 196 -20.99 -0.78 3.10
N THR A 197 -20.85 -1.34 4.29
CA THR A 197 -19.94 -2.43 4.61
C THR A 197 -20.68 -3.51 5.38
N ARG A 198 -20.04 -4.64 5.66
CA ARG A 198 -20.61 -5.66 6.55
C ARG A 198 -20.79 -5.18 8.00
N PHE A 199 -20.06 -4.13 8.41
CA PHE A 199 -20.17 -3.55 9.75
C PHE A 199 -21.24 -2.47 9.86
N GLY A 200 -21.87 -2.09 8.75
CA GLY A 200 -22.77 -0.96 8.64
C GLY A 200 -22.21 0.15 7.73
N LYS A 201 -22.77 1.35 7.85
CA LYS A 201 -22.37 2.51 7.06
C LYS A 201 -21.19 3.21 7.73
N ILE A 202 -20.10 3.40 6.98
CA ILE A 202 -18.83 3.94 7.47
C ILE A 202 -18.45 5.18 6.68
N GLN A 203 -18.07 6.26 7.38
CA GLN A 203 -17.48 7.45 6.78
C GLN A 203 -16.05 7.15 6.38
N CYS A 204 -15.73 7.32 5.09
CA CYS A 204 -14.43 7.04 4.53
C CYS A 204 -13.86 8.24 3.79
N MET A 205 -12.55 8.30 3.80
CA MET A 205 -11.74 9.07 2.86
C MET A 205 -11.51 8.21 1.62
N LYS A 206 -11.77 8.78 0.44
CA LYS A 206 -11.63 8.10 -0.86
C LYS A 206 -10.36 8.53 -1.55
N PHE A 207 -9.58 7.57 -2.01
CA PHE A 207 -8.32 7.80 -2.68
C PHE A 207 -8.22 7.06 -3.99
N ARG A 208 -7.37 7.59 -4.86
CA ARG A 208 -6.92 6.93 -6.08
C ARG A 208 -5.43 6.71 -6.02
N PRO A 209 -4.96 5.46 -5.81
CA PRO A 209 -3.56 5.12 -5.99
C PRO A 209 -3.21 5.19 -7.48
N TYR A 210 -2.09 5.82 -7.80
CA TYR A 210 -1.51 5.76 -9.13
C TYR A 210 -0.59 4.55 -9.20
N VAL A 211 -1.05 3.52 -9.85
CA VAL A 211 -0.28 2.31 -10.10
C VAL A 211 0.51 2.52 -11.39
N GLN A 212 1.79 2.21 -11.38
CA GLN A 212 2.62 2.32 -12.57
C GLN A 212 2.04 1.43 -13.67
N SER A 213 1.66 2.04 -14.80
CA SER A 213 1.06 1.32 -15.93
C SER A 213 2.02 0.25 -16.46
N GLY A 214 1.50 -0.96 -16.71
CA GLY A 214 2.21 -2.02 -17.40
C GLY A 214 2.35 -3.35 -16.66
N ARG A 215 2.21 -3.41 -15.32
CA ARG A 215 2.37 -4.68 -14.58
C ARG A 215 1.05 -5.38 -14.24
N VAL A 216 -0.02 -4.65 -13.89
CA VAL A 216 -1.30 -5.25 -13.48
C VAL A 216 -2.51 -4.53 -14.06
N PHE A 217 -2.49 -3.21 -14.23
CA PHE A 217 -3.62 -2.43 -14.69
C PHE A 217 -3.28 -1.64 -15.95
N ARG A 218 -4.14 -1.76 -16.98
CA ARG A 218 -3.98 -1.03 -18.25
C ARG A 218 -4.33 0.45 -18.13
N GLU A 219 -5.15 0.83 -17.14
CA GLU A 219 -5.59 2.20 -16.93
C GLU A 219 -5.12 2.71 -15.57
N GLN A 220 -4.47 3.85 -15.55
CA GLN A 220 -3.95 4.49 -14.32
C GLN A 220 -5.06 4.87 -13.32
N GLU A 221 -6.32 4.87 -13.73
CA GLU A 221 -7.46 5.34 -12.93
C GLU A 221 -8.43 4.24 -12.47
N SER A 222 -8.08 2.96 -12.66
CA SER A 222 -8.98 1.84 -12.37
C SER A 222 -9.08 1.45 -10.89
N VAL A 223 -8.17 1.94 -10.04
CA VAL A 223 -8.14 1.54 -8.62
C VAL A 223 -8.66 2.64 -7.72
N THR A 224 -9.54 2.29 -6.80
CA THR A 224 -10.07 3.18 -5.75
C THR A 224 -9.88 2.54 -4.39
N LEU A 225 -9.46 3.33 -3.39
CA LEU A 225 -9.23 2.92 -2.03
C LEU A 225 -10.08 3.76 -1.07
N TRP A 226 -10.79 3.11 -0.15
CA TRP A 226 -11.54 3.73 0.93
C TRP A 226 -10.89 3.42 2.26
N ILE A 227 -10.56 4.46 3.01
CA ILE A 227 -9.92 4.40 4.33
C ILE A 227 -10.86 5.05 5.33
N THR A 228 -11.01 4.51 6.54
CA THR A 228 -11.84 5.13 7.59
C THR A 228 -11.37 6.55 7.88
N ASP A 229 -12.36 7.46 8.04
CA ASP A 229 -12.13 8.85 8.44
C ASP A 229 -12.16 8.96 9.97
N ASP A 230 -11.33 8.16 10.65
CA ASP A 230 -11.22 8.07 12.11
C ASP A 230 -9.75 7.99 12.57
N GLY A 231 -9.54 7.77 13.86
CA GLY A 231 -8.20 7.64 14.45
C GLY A 231 -7.42 6.41 14.02
N ASN A 232 -8.08 5.37 13.46
CA ASN A 232 -7.44 4.12 13.04
C ASN A 232 -6.94 4.17 11.60
N LYS A 233 -7.58 4.95 10.71
CA LYS A 233 -7.23 5.08 9.28
C LYS A 233 -7.08 3.71 8.59
N ILE A 234 -8.09 2.86 8.72
CA ILE A 234 -8.06 1.49 8.22
C ILE A 234 -8.61 1.44 6.79
N PRO A 235 -7.97 0.73 5.85
CA PRO A 235 -8.58 0.46 4.56
C PRO A 235 -9.79 -0.45 4.74
N ILE A 236 -10.92 0.03 4.29
CA ILE A 236 -12.21 -0.69 4.34
C ILE A 236 -12.46 -1.42 3.05
N ARG A 237 -12.10 -0.78 1.93
CA ARG A 237 -12.28 -1.33 0.59
C ARG A 237 -11.18 -0.85 -0.35
N LEU A 238 -10.66 -1.76 -1.15
CA LEU A 238 -9.97 -1.45 -2.38
C LEU A 238 -10.78 -2.06 -3.52
N GLN A 239 -11.04 -1.29 -4.57
CA GLN A 239 -11.74 -1.74 -5.76
C GLN A 239 -10.88 -1.46 -6.99
N ALA A 240 -10.71 -2.50 -7.81
CA ALA A 240 -10.08 -2.39 -9.11
C ALA A 240 -11.13 -2.66 -10.19
N ASP A 241 -11.43 -1.64 -10.99
CA ASP A 241 -12.39 -1.76 -12.08
C ASP A 241 -11.72 -2.46 -13.27
N LEU A 242 -12.44 -3.40 -13.85
CA LEU A 242 -12.04 -4.18 -15.02
C LEU A 242 -12.94 -3.81 -16.20
N ALA A 243 -12.60 -4.29 -17.40
CA ALA A 243 -13.45 -4.10 -18.58
C ALA A 243 -14.88 -4.64 -18.35
N ILE A 244 -15.02 -5.68 -17.52
CA ILE A 244 -16.30 -6.22 -17.08
C ILE A 244 -16.22 -6.45 -15.57
N GLY A 245 -17.06 -5.74 -14.79
CA GLY A 245 -17.11 -5.86 -13.33
C GLY A 245 -15.93 -5.24 -12.59
N SER A 246 -15.70 -5.69 -11.36
CA SER A 246 -14.59 -5.21 -10.52
C SER A 246 -14.10 -6.29 -9.56
N ILE A 247 -12.81 -6.30 -9.26
CA ILE A 247 -12.26 -7.03 -8.12
C ILE A 247 -12.33 -6.09 -6.91
N LYS A 248 -12.80 -6.63 -5.79
CA LYS A 248 -12.85 -5.91 -4.52
C LYS A 248 -12.09 -6.65 -3.44
N VAL A 249 -11.43 -5.86 -2.59
CA VAL A 249 -10.81 -6.30 -1.35
C VAL A 249 -11.54 -5.56 -0.23
N ASP A 250 -12.38 -6.27 0.51
CA ASP A 250 -13.19 -5.71 1.60
C ASP A 250 -12.65 -6.15 2.96
N LEU A 251 -12.57 -5.22 3.93
CA LEU A 251 -12.29 -5.58 5.32
C LEU A 251 -13.41 -6.50 5.84
N GLU A 252 -13.01 -7.68 6.32
CA GLU A 252 -13.92 -8.72 6.82
C GLU A 252 -13.93 -8.78 8.34
N GLU A 253 -12.76 -8.73 8.96
CA GLU A 253 -12.58 -8.80 10.41
C GLU A 253 -11.39 -7.93 10.83
N PHE A 254 -11.43 -7.46 12.08
CA PHE A 254 -10.31 -6.73 12.69
C PHE A 254 -10.24 -7.01 14.20
N LYS A 255 -9.05 -6.80 14.79
CA LYS A 255 -8.81 -6.90 16.23
C LYS A 255 -7.85 -5.81 16.70
N ASN A 256 -7.97 -5.46 17.97
CA ASN A 256 -7.00 -4.64 18.73
C ASN A 256 -6.69 -3.27 18.11
N LEU A 257 -7.70 -2.56 17.63
CA LEU A 257 -7.55 -1.21 17.13
C LEU A 257 -7.09 -0.24 18.23
N VAL A 258 -6.42 0.85 17.85
CA VAL A 258 -5.95 1.88 18.77
C VAL A 258 -7.07 2.80 19.23
N ALA A 259 -8.06 3.06 18.37
CA ALA A 259 -9.22 3.90 18.63
C ALA A 259 -10.53 3.13 18.36
N PRO A 260 -11.67 3.60 18.89
CA PRO A 260 -12.98 3.03 18.59
C PRO A 260 -13.24 3.01 17.08
N PHE A 261 -13.82 1.91 16.60
CA PHE A 261 -14.29 1.81 15.21
C PHE A 261 -15.64 2.47 15.07
N VAL A 262 -15.72 3.52 14.27
CA VAL A 262 -16.92 4.39 14.20
C VAL A 262 -17.88 3.92 13.12
N ILE A 263 -19.04 3.40 13.54
CA ILE A 263 -20.15 3.03 12.67
C ILE A 263 -21.20 4.14 12.75
N GLN A 264 -21.72 4.57 11.60
CA GLN A 264 -22.80 5.54 11.56
C GLN A 264 -24.14 4.81 11.51
N PHE A 265 -24.97 5.04 12.52
CA PHE A 265 -26.36 4.64 12.50
C PHE A 265 -27.17 5.72 11.76
N ASN A 266 -28.15 5.31 10.96
CA ASN A 266 -29.08 6.23 10.27
C ASN A 266 -30.08 6.80 11.27
#